data_da3abcc090598fc3699af9b0a4d4a844
#
_entry.id   da3abcc090598fc3699af9b0a4d4a844
#
_cell.length_a   1.000
_cell.length_b   1.000
_cell.length_c   1.000
_cell.angle_alpha   90.00
_cell.angle_beta   90.00
_cell.angle_gamma   90.00
#
_symmetry.space_group_name_H-M   'P 1'
#
loop_
_entity.id
_entity.type
_entity.pdbx_description
1 polymer ?
#
loop_
_entity_poly.entity_id
_entity_poly.type
_entity_poly.pdbx_seq_one_letter_code
_entity_poly.pdbx_strand_id
1 'polypeptide(L)'
;MDADALLRRYFTNTDASVFALVNLPETVKGALFARYSRSPKSLRQLFVDEFAGGLTAAVDGGGDDAQVGVEKAEKLYGRVFNEYGDDSVAQLGGVHLACENVSNILTKVLERGRLMAYLEQSTRYIPYTDRVEGRWRYLVPSEL
;
A
#
# COMPACT_ATOMS: atom_id res chain seq x y z
N MET A 1 -17.38 -8.41 8.10
CA MET A 1 -16.70 -7.31 8.83
C MET A 1 -16.82 -6.06 7.98
N ASP A 2 -17.16 -4.93 8.58
CA ASP A 2 -17.23 -3.65 7.88
C ASP A 2 -15.82 -3.25 7.42
N ALA A 3 -15.69 -2.89 6.14
CA ALA A 3 -14.40 -2.51 5.55
C ALA A 3 -13.78 -1.27 6.23
N ASP A 4 -14.62 -0.32 6.68
CA ASP A 4 -14.14 0.87 7.39
C ASP A 4 -13.59 0.52 8.78
N ALA A 5 -14.26 -0.36 9.51
CA ALA A 5 -13.78 -0.84 10.81
C ALA A 5 -12.43 -1.59 10.68
N LEU A 6 -12.27 -2.38 9.62
CA LEU A 6 -11.01 -3.06 9.32
C LEU A 6 -9.90 -2.05 9.00
N LEU A 7 -10.17 -1.07 8.15
CA LEU A 7 -9.19 -0.05 7.79
C LEU A 7 -8.72 0.76 9.02
N ARG A 8 -9.62 1.18 9.90
CA ARG A 8 -9.28 1.92 11.14
C ARG A 8 -8.32 1.17 12.07
N ARG A 9 -8.26 -0.14 11.96
CA ARG A 9 -7.33 -0.96 12.77
C ARG A 9 -5.89 -0.89 12.25
N TYR A 10 -5.72 -0.74 10.93
CA TYR A 10 -4.42 -0.86 10.27
C TYR A 10 -3.93 0.43 9.62
N PHE A 11 -4.77 1.45 9.55
CA PHE A 11 -4.46 2.75 8.98
C PHE A 11 -4.76 3.86 9.99
N THR A 12 -3.91 4.86 10.06
CA THR A 12 -4.08 6.00 11.00
C THR A 12 -5.31 6.86 10.69
N ASN A 13 -5.82 6.79 9.46
CA ASN A 13 -7.09 7.38 9.03
C ASN A 13 -7.62 6.66 7.80
N THR A 14 -8.89 6.90 7.45
CA THR A 14 -9.57 6.28 6.30
C THR A 14 -9.98 7.27 5.21
N ASP A 15 -9.82 8.57 5.44
CA ASP A 15 -10.35 9.66 4.62
C ASP A 15 -9.28 10.63 4.10
N ALA A 16 -8.12 10.75 4.78
CA ALA A 16 -7.05 11.63 4.35
C ALA A 16 -6.12 10.97 3.32
N SER A 17 -5.49 11.78 2.47
CA SER A 17 -4.53 11.31 1.46
C SER A 17 -3.18 10.89 2.04
N VAL A 18 -2.85 11.32 3.27
CA VAL A 18 -1.62 10.95 3.97
C VAL A 18 -1.97 10.13 5.21
N PHE A 19 -1.40 8.95 5.31
CA PHE A 19 -1.65 8.03 6.42
C PHE A 19 -0.45 7.11 6.63
N ALA A 20 -0.37 6.55 7.84
CA ALA A 20 0.59 5.51 8.17
C ALA A 20 -0.11 4.16 8.32
N LEU A 21 0.62 3.10 8.02
CA LEU A 21 0.25 1.72 8.31
C LEU A 21 0.70 1.38 9.73
N VAL A 22 -0.22 0.87 10.53
CA VAL A 22 -0.01 0.47 11.92
C VAL A 22 -0.47 -0.96 12.13
N ASN A 23 -0.01 -1.60 13.19
CA ASN A 23 -0.45 -2.94 13.59
C ASN A 23 -0.30 -4.04 12.51
N LEU A 24 0.60 -3.84 11.56
CA LEU A 24 0.93 -4.81 10.51
C LEU A 24 2.38 -5.25 10.64
N PRO A 25 2.69 -6.55 10.40
CA PRO A 25 4.06 -7.00 10.26
C PRO A 25 4.77 -6.27 9.10
N GLU A 26 6.08 -6.03 9.24
CA GLU A 26 6.88 -5.34 8.21
C GLU A 26 6.84 -6.07 6.87
N THR A 27 6.79 -7.40 6.89
CA THR A 27 6.65 -8.23 5.69
C THR A 27 5.33 -7.96 4.94
N VAL A 28 4.24 -7.77 5.67
CA VAL A 28 2.93 -7.41 5.07
C VAL A 28 2.96 -6.00 4.51
N LYS A 29 3.56 -5.06 5.24
CA LYS A 29 3.72 -3.68 4.76
C LYS A 29 4.53 -3.65 3.46
N GLY A 30 5.69 -4.32 3.44
CA GLY A 30 6.55 -4.40 2.26
C GLY A 30 5.83 -5.01 1.06
N ALA A 31 5.13 -6.14 1.25
CA ALA A 31 4.36 -6.81 0.20
C ALA A 31 3.23 -5.92 -0.34
N LEU A 32 2.52 -5.23 0.54
CA LEU A 32 1.44 -4.32 0.16
C LEU A 32 1.94 -3.16 -0.70
N PHE A 33 3.06 -2.53 -0.31
CA PHE A 33 3.65 -1.45 -1.10
C PHE A 33 4.22 -1.93 -2.44
N ALA A 34 4.87 -3.09 -2.46
CA ALA A 34 5.36 -3.69 -3.71
C ALA A 34 4.20 -3.95 -4.69
N ARG A 35 3.09 -4.46 -4.17
CA ARG A 35 1.89 -4.69 -4.98
C ARG A 35 1.22 -3.39 -5.43
N TYR A 36 1.19 -2.38 -4.55
CA TYR A 36 0.66 -1.06 -4.85
C TYR A 36 1.39 -0.37 -5.99
N SER A 37 2.70 -0.47 -6.06
CA SER A 37 3.50 0.16 -7.13
C SER A 37 3.10 -0.29 -8.54
N ARG A 38 2.42 -1.44 -8.66
CA ARG A 38 2.01 -2.07 -9.91
C ARG A 38 0.49 -2.18 -10.08
N SER A 39 -0.27 -1.54 -9.20
CA SER A 39 -1.75 -1.58 -9.19
C SER A 39 -2.35 -0.20 -9.43
N PRO A 40 -3.45 -0.08 -10.19
CA PRO A 40 -4.19 1.16 -10.31
C PRO A 40 -5.09 1.47 -9.11
N LYS A 41 -5.25 0.52 -8.18
CA LYS A 41 -6.06 0.67 -6.97
C LYS A 41 -5.38 1.57 -5.95
N SER A 42 -6.16 2.22 -5.07
CA SER A 42 -5.59 2.85 -3.87
C SER A 42 -5.01 1.79 -2.93
N LEU A 43 -4.08 2.22 -2.06
CA LEU A 43 -3.46 1.30 -1.10
C LEU A 43 -4.50 0.66 -0.16
N ARG A 44 -5.51 1.42 0.27
CA ARG A 44 -6.61 0.93 1.11
C ARG A 44 -7.46 -0.11 0.38
N GLN A 45 -7.82 0.17 -0.87
CA GLN A 45 -8.59 -0.77 -1.68
C GLN A 45 -7.82 -2.08 -1.89
N LEU A 46 -6.55 -1.97 -2.20
CA LEU A 46 -5.67 -3.12 -2.38
C LEU A 46 -5.54 -3.95 -1.11
N PHE A 47 -5.42 -3.29 0.04
CA PHE A 47 -5.38 -3.95 1.33
C PHE A 47 -6.66 -4.76 1.59
N VAL A 48 -7.83 -4.15 1.40
CA VAL A 48 -9.13 -4.83 1.59
C VAL A 48 -9.27 -6.02 0.64
N ASP A 49 -8.92 -5.84 -0.62
CA ASP A 49 -9.16 -6.86 -1.66
C ASP A 49 -8.21 -8.07 -1.55
N GLU A 50 -6.94 -7.83 -1.22
CA GLU A 50 -5.90 -8.86 -1.36
C GLU A 50 -5.29 -9.31 -0.02
N PHE A 51 -5.30 -8.47 1.01
CA PHE A 51 -4.58 -8.73 2.27
C PHE A 51 -5.49 -8.97 3.47
N ALA A 52 -6.66 -8.35 3.50
CA ALA A 52 -7.57 -8.39 4.64
C ALA A 52 -8.02 -9.81 5.01
N GLY A 53 -8.33 -10.64 4.02
CA GLY A 53 -8.80 -12.01 4.23
C GLY A 53 -7.79 -12.92 4.94
N GLY A 54 -6.49 -12.66 4.75
CA GLY A 54 -5.42 -13.40 5.43
C GLY A 54 -5.19 -12.96 6.88
N LEU A 55 -5.49 -11.69 7.18
CA LEU A 55 -5.29 -11.09 8.51
C LEU A 55 -6.49 -11.31 9.43
N THR A 56 -7.71 -11.30 8.90
CA THR A 56 -8.91 -11.54 9.70
C THR A 56 -9.01 -12.96 10.22
N ALA A 57 -8.55 -13.95 9.45
CA ALA A 57 -8.49 -15.33 9.91
C ALA A 57 -7.53 -15.55 11.09
N ALA A 58 -6.56 -14.63 11.28
CA ALA A 58 -5.60 -14.67 12.39
C ALA A 58 -6.12 -13.99 13.67
N VAL A 59 -7.20 -13.24 13.61
CA VAL A 59 -7.69 -12.41 14.73
C VAL A 59 -8.87 -13.03 15.48
N ASP A 60 -9.69 -13.86 14.80
CA ASP A 60 -10.89 -14.45 15.37
C ASP A 60 -10.65 -15.74 16.20
N GLY A 61 -9.43 -16.29 16.14
CA GLY A 61 -9.03 -17.49 16.89
C GLY A 61 -8.13 -17.15 18.08
N GLY A 62 -8.65 -16.85 19.23
CA GLY A 62 -7.89 -16.41 20.40
C GLY A 62 -6.74 -17.31 20.85
N GLY A 63 -5.50 -16.84 20.77
CA GLY A 63 -4.26 -17.48 21.23
C GLY A 63 -3.48 -18.11 20.07
N ASP A 64 -2.19 -17.96 19.95
CA ASP A 64 -1.24 -18.45 18.93
C ASP A 64 -1.45 -18.00 17.46
N ASP A 65 -2.51 -17.29 17.13
CA ASP A 65 -2.88 -16.91 15.75
C ASP A 65 -2.05 -15.76 15.17
N ALA A 66 -1.33 -15.01 16.00
CA ALA A 66 -0.33 -14.05 15.52
C ALA A 66 0.74 -14.76 14.65
N GLN A 67 1.10 -15.99 15.02
CA GLN A 67 2.06 -16.83 14.31
C GLN A 67 1.54 -17.25 12.93
N VAL A 68 0.27 -17.65 12.84
CA VAL A 68 -0.37 -18.05 11.57
C VAL A 68 -0.49 -16.86 10.61
N GLY A 69 -0.78 -15.67 11.14
CA GLY A 69 -0.78 -14.42 10.37
C GLY A 69 0.60 -14.07 9.81
N VAL A 70 1.64 -14.26 10.61
CA VAL A 70 3.05 -14.05 10.21
C VAL A 70 3.46 -15.06 9.14
N GLU A 71 3.17 -16.37 9.29
CA GLU A 71 3.52 -17.38 8.29
C GLU A 71 2.84 -17.15 6.94
N LYS A 72 1.57 -16.74 6.95
CA LYS A 72 0.87 -16.38 5.71
C LYS A 72 1.45 -15.13 5.07
N ALA A 73 1.80 -14.13 5.90
CA ALA A 73 2.46 -12.91 5.43
C ALA A 73 3.86 -13.20 4.86
N GLU A 74 4.62 -14.08 5.50
CA GLU A 74 5.94 -14.52 5.01
C GLU A 74 5.84 -15.27 3.68
N LYS A 75 4.87 -16.16 3.52
CA LYS A 75 4.60 -16.82 2.24
C LYS A 75 4.20 -15.84 1.15
N LEU A 76 3.38 -14.87 1.50
CA LEU A 76 2.98 -13.81 0.57
C LEU A 76 4.17 -12.92 0.19
N TYR A 77 4.96 -12.51 1.17
CA TYR A 77 6.18 -11.73 0.97
C TYR A 77 7.20 -12.49 0.12
N GLY A 78 7.45 -13.77 0.44
CA GLY A 78 8.34 -14.62 -0.35
C GLY A 78 7.89 -14.77 -1.80
N ARG A 79 6.58 -14.87 -2.05
CA ARG A 79 6.04 -14.87 -3.41
C ARG A 79 6.25 -13.54 -4.11
N VAL A 80 5.94 -12.43 -3.46
CA VAL A 80 6.13 -11.09 -4.02
C VAL A 80 7.62 -10.82 -4.29
N PHE A 81 8.49 -11.22 -3.38
CA PHE A 81 9.93 -11.07 -3.53
C PHE A 81 10.49 -11.91 -4.68
N ASN A 82 10.08 -13.19 -4.77
CA ASN A 82 10.54 -14.10 -5.83
C ASN A 82 9.95 -13.79 -7.21
N GLU A 83 8.70 -13.31 -7.27
CA GLU A 83 8.05 -12.99 -8.54
C GLU A 83 8.50 -11.63 -9.10
N TYR A 84 8.84 -10.68 -8.24
CA TYR A 84 9.16 -9.32 -8.67
C TYR A 84 10.64 -8.96 -8.53
N GLY A 85 11.45 -9.79 -7.84
CA GLY A 85 12.91 -9.73 -7.81
C GLY A 85 13.52 -8.37 -7.46
N ASP A 86 12.85 -7.59 -6.61
CA ASP A 86 13.18 -6.19 -6.42
C ASP A 86 13.77 -5.97 -5.02
N ASP A 87 15.08 -5.75 -4.95
CA ASP A 87 15.80 -5.38 -3.72
C ASP A 87 15.22 -4.13 -3.05
N SER A 88 14.52 -3.28 -3.81
CA SER A 88 13.84 -2.09 -3.28
C SER A 88 12.75 -2.45 -2.26
N VAL A 89 12.14 -3.62 -2.38
CA VAL A 89 11.14 -4.13 -1.41
C VAL A 89 11.79 -4.48 -0.07
N ALA A 90 13.00 -5.03 -0.10
CA ALA A 90 13.74 -5.38 1.11
C ALA A 90 14.14 -4.16 1.96
N GLN A 91 14.22 -2.98 1.36
CA GLN A 91 14.56 -1.73 2.01
C GLN A 91 13.37 -1.04 2.71
N LEU A 92 12.16 -1.58 2.58
CA LEU A 92 10.95 -1.00 3.16
C LEU A 92 10.76 -1.29 4.65
N GLY A 93 11.85 -1.58 5.40
CA GLY A 93 11.81 -1.67 6.85
C GLY A 93 11.63 -0.28 7.49
N GLY A 94 10.74 -0.16 8.47
CA GLY A 94 10.49 1.08 9.18
C GLY A 94 9.03 1.55 9.10
N VAL A 95 8.81 2.87 9.09
CA VAL A 95 7.47 3.45 8.93
C VAL A 95 7.11 3.55 7.44
N HIS A 96 6.04 2.87 7.04
CA HIS A 96 5.51 2.97 5.70
C HIS A 96 4.46 4.09 5.65
N LEU A 97 4.80 5.18 4.97
CA LEU A 97 3.91 6.32 4.75
C LEU A 97 3.42 6.31 3.30
N ALA A 98 2.10 6.25 3.12
CA ALA A 98 1.50 6.38 1.80
C ALA A 98 0.97 7.81 1.60
N CYS A 99 1.29 8.40 0.45
CA CYS A 99 0.76 9.67 0.00
C CYS A 99 -0.06 9.43 -1.27
N GLU A 100 -1.38 9.55 -1.18
CA GLU A 100 -2.29 9.39 -2.32
C GLU A 100 -2.74 10.75 -2.87
N ASN A 101 -3.08 10.78 -4.16
CA ASN A 101 -3.57 11.98 -4.87
C ASN A 101 -2.56 13.14 -4.90
N VAL A 102 -1.29 12.84 -4.87
CA VAL A 102 -0.21 13.81 -5.01
C VAL A 102 0.23 13.94 -6.46
N SER A 103 0.65 15.14 -6.87
CA SER A 103 1.13 15.36 -8.22
C SER A 103 2.51 14.71 -8.44
N ASN A 104 2.82 14.34 -9.67
CA ASN A 104 4.16 13.86 -10.05
C ASN A 104 5.26 14.90 -9.77
N ILE A 105 4.92 16.19 -9.72
CA ILE A 105 5.87 17.25 -9.33
C ILE A 105 6.17 17.18 -7.82
N LEU A 106 5.16 16.90 -7.00
CA LEU A 106 5.33 16.80 -5.54
C LEU A 106 6.18 15.56 -5.18
N THR A 107 6.07 14.45 -5.92
CA THR A 107 6.91 13.27 -5.66
C THR A 107 8.40 13.62 -5.73
N LYS A 108 8.82 14.48 -6.65
CA LYS A 108 10.22 14.90 -6.78
C LYS A 108 10.73 15.75 -5.61
N VAL A 109 9.84 16.35 -4.85
CA VAL A 109 10.18 17.05 -3.60
C VAL A 109 10.27 16.06 -2.44
N LEU A 110 9.32 15.14 -2.34
CA LEU A 110 9.24 14.13 -1.27
C LEU A 110 10.42 13.15 -1.33
N GLU A 111 10.83 12.75 -2.53
CA GLU A 111 11.85 11.74 -2.78
C GLU A 111 13.30 12.23 -2.67
N ARG A 112 13.55 13.42 -2.09
CA ARG A 112 14.91 13.97 -1.96
C ARG A 112 15.72 13.39 -0.80
N GLY A 113 15.07 12.77 0.18
CA GLY A 113 15.76 12.25 1.36
C GLY A 113 16.64 11.04 1.03
N ARG A 114 17.89 11.00 1.49
CA ARG A 114 18.82 9.89 1.22
C ARG A 114 18.69 8.72 2.18
N LEU A 115 18.04 8.91 3.33
CA LEU A 115 17.90 7.90 4.37
C LEU A 115 16.57 7.16 4.32
N MET A 116 15.78 7.41 3.29
CA MET A 116 14.47 6.81 3.10
C MET A 116 14.43 6.05 1.78
N ALA A 117 13.61 5.01 1.71
CA ALA A 117 13.29 4.32 0.47
C ALA A 117 11.93 4.82 -0.04
N TYR A 118 11.83 4.98 -1.36
CA TYR A 118 10.64 5.51 -2.01
C TYR A 118 10.12 4.53 -3.06
N LEU A 119 8.82 4.46 -3.18
CA LEU A 119 8.15 3.69 -4.22
C LEU A 119 7.03 4.53 -4.81
N GLU A 120 7.20 4.95 -6.06
CA GLU A 120 6.21 5.70 -6.83
C GLU A 120 5.35 4.74 -7.67
N GLN A 121 4.07 5.05 -7.81
CA GLN A 121 3.21 4.32 -8.73
C GLN A 121 3.72 4.50 -10.16
N SER A 122 3.99 3.37 -10.84
CA SER A 122 4.69 3.41 -12.13
C SER A 122 3.79 3.89 -13.27
N THR A 123 4.14 5.01 -13.88
CA THR A 123 3.50 5.54 -15.09
C THR A 123 3.76 4.68 -16.33
N ARG A 124 4.70 3.72 -16.26
CA ARG A 124 4.96 2.77 -17.35
C ARG A 124 3.96 1.61 -17.39
N TYR A 125 3.35 1.28 -16.24
CA TYR A 125 2.42 0.16 -16.11
C TYR A 125 0.96 0.59 -16.01
N ILE A 126 0.69 1.87 -15.70
CA ILE A 126 -0.64 2.36 -15.41
C ILE A 126 -0.99 3.47 -16.40
N PRO A 127 -1.83 3.20 -17.39
CA PRO A 127 -2.39 4.25 -18.24
C PRO A 127 -3.47 5.00 -17.45
N TYR A 128 -3.30 6.29 -17.22
CA TYR A 128 -4.30 7.14 -16.56
C TYR A 128 -5.47 7.46 -17.50
N THR A 129 -6.12 6.41 -18.04
CA THR A 129 -7.22 6.53 -19.00
C THR A 129 -8.60 6.43 -18.36
N ASP A 130 -8.66 6.17 -17.08
CA ASP A 130 -9.88 6.05 -16.30
C ASP A 130 -10.19 7.36 -15.54
N ARG A 131 -11.46 7.50 -15.17
CA ARG A 131 -11.94 8.59 -14.31
C ARG A 131 -12.32 8.04 -12.95
N VAL A 132 -11.91 8.74 -11.90
CA VAL A 132 -12.32 8.49 -10.51
C VAL A 132 -13.23 9.64 -10.11
N GLU A 133 -14.44 9.34 -9.67
CA GLU A 133 -15.47 10.34 -9.33
C GLU A 133 -15.71 11.38 -10.44
N GLY A 134 -15.66 10.94 -11.70
CA GLY A 134 -15.86 11.79 -12.88
C GLY A 134 -14.67 12.65 -13.27
N ARG A 135 -13.54 12.59 -12.55
CA ARG A 135 -12.32 13.38 -12.81
C ARG A 135 -11.21 12.49 -13.31
N TRP A 136 -10.38 13.03 -14.21
CA TRP A 136 -9.14 12.36 -14.60
C TRP A 136 -8.18 12.26 -13.41
N ARG A 137 -7.33 11.24 -13.39
CA ARG A 137 -6.29 11.07 -12.37
C ARG A 137 -5.14 12.07 -12.50
N TYR A 138 -5.17 12.93 -13.49
CA TYR A 138 -4.20 13.99 -13.71
C TYR A 138 -4.91 15.35 -13.74
N LEU A 139 -4.16 16.38 -13.40
CA LEU A 139 -4.66 17.74 -13.45
C LEU A 139 -4.86 18.17 -14.91
N VAL A 140 -6.06 18.58 -15.25
CA VAL A 140 -6.36 19.30 -16.48
C VAL A 140 -6.45 20.78 -16.12
N PRO A 141 -5.51 21.63 -16.59
CA PRO A 141 -5.58 23.06 -16.31
C PRO A 141 -6.88 23.65 -16.83
N SER A 142 -7.56 24.43 -16.02
CA SER A 142 -8.83 25.05 -16.40
C SER A 142 -8.67 26.23 -17.38
N GLU A 143 -7.43 26.67 -17.59
CA GLU A 143 -7.09 27.84 -18.41
C GLU A 143 -6.52 27.46 -19.80
N LEU A 144 -6.56 26.19 -20.14
CA LEU A 144 -6.29 25.66 -21.50
C LEU A 144 -7.58 25.24 -22.15
#